data_945ff994aee3be174c5b49b18ed4ba38
#
_entry.id   945ff994aee3be174c5b49b18ed4ba38
#
_cell.length_a   1.000
_cell.length_b   1.000
_cell.length_c   1.000
_cell.angle_alpha   90.00
_cell.angle_beta   90.00
_cell.angle_gamma   90.00
#
_symmetry.space_group_name_H-M   'P 1'
#
loop_
_entity.id
_entity.type
_entity.pdbx_description
1 polymer ?
#
loop_
_entity_poly.entity_id
_entity_poly.type
_entity_poly.pdbx_seq_one_letter_code
_entity_poly.pdbx_strand_id
1 'polypeptide(L)'
;MSGAVYRFDRFSLEADTRRLLRDDEEIHLSPKALQLLLLLVENRNRAMSRADLQKALWPTTFVLDTNLASLVKEIRRALDDTAETPRFVRTVHRFGYWFIGATEDGQLSGPSAEPAVRHWLIWAARQIRVDTGDHILGRAPDASVWIDAAGVSRHHARLVIAGDDATIEDLGSKNGTFVGDEPVTSPRRLLDGDQIRLGPVVVTFRIPPPVASTDTVPSD
;
A
#
# COMPACT_ATOMS: atom_id res chain seq x y z
N MET A 1 18.46 17.37 0.98
CA MET A 1 17.15 16.79 0.64
C MET A 1 17.24 15.31 1.00
N SER A 2 16.56 14.91 2.07
CA SER A 2 16.60 13.51 2.53
C SER A 2 15.61 12.71 1.68
N GLY A 3 16.11 11.77 0.91
CA GLY A 3 15.29 10.88 0.12
C GLY A 3 14.54 9.84 0.93
N ALA A 4 13.47 9.30 0.36
CA ALA A 4 12.72 8.24 0.99
C ALA A 4 13.56 6.96 1.11
N VAL A 5 13.59 6.39 2.32
CA VAL A 5 14.18 5.09 2.60
C VAL A 5 13.07 4.14 3.05
N TYR A 6 12.86 3.07 2.30
CA TYR A 6 11.89 2.04 2.62
C TYR A 6 12.59 0.84 3.25
N ARG A 7 12.27 0.55 4.52
CA ARG A 7 12.80 -0.62 5.24
C ARG A 7 11.75 -1.72 5.28
N PHE A 8 12.16 -2.95 4.99
CA PHE A 8 11.29 -4.13 5.04
C PHE A 8 12.14 -5.37 5.32
N ASP A 9 11.78 -6.11 6.36
CA ASP A 9 12.59 -7.23 6.85
C ASP A 9 14.04 -6.76 7.09
N ARG A 10 15.02 -7.40 6.46
CA ARG A 10 16.44 -7.04 6.50
C ARG A 10 16.91 -6.16 5.33
N PHE A 11 15.98 -5.61 4.56
CA PHE A 11 16.27 -4.81 3.39
C PHE A 11 16.02 -3.32 3.63
N SER A 12 16.87 -2.49 3.04
CA SER A 12 16.69 -1.04 2.94
C SER A 12 16.76 -0.61 1.48
N LEU A 13 15.72 0.04 0.99
CA LEU A 13 15.63 0.56 -0.37
C LEU A 13 15.69 2.08 -0.33
N GLU A 14 16.78 2.64 -0.81
CA GLU A 14 17.03 4.08 -0.85
C GLU A 14 16.59 4.66 -2.20
N ALA A 15 15.59 5.54 -2.20
CA ALA A 15 15.04 6.10 -3.44
C ALA A 15 16.02 7.05 -4.14
N ASP A 16 16.70 7.93 -3.40
CA ASP A 16 17.60 8.96 -3.94
C ASP A 16 18.89 8.37 -4.49
N THR A 17 19.53 7.49 -3.73
CA THR A 17 20.79 6.85 -4.13
C THR A 17 20.56 5.69 -5.09
N ARG A 18 19.29 5.25 -5.22
CA ARG A 18 18.89 4.08 -6.01
C ARG A 18 19.69 2.84 -5.63
N ARG A 19 19.69 2.53 -4.34
CA ARG A 19 20.41 1.38 -3.79
C ARG A 19 19.46 0.47 -3.02
N LEU A 20 19.71 -0.82 -3.14
CA LEU A 20 19.11 -1.85 -2.30
C LEU A 20 20.20 -2.40 -1.38
N LEU A 21 19.97 -2.38 -0.09
CA LEU A 21 20.89 -2.97 0.89
C LEU A 21 20.21 -4.13 1.61
N ARG A 22 21.00 -5.12 2.01
CA ARG A 22 20.61 -6.23 2.91
C ARG A 22 21.59 -6.20 4.08
N ASP A 23 21.11 -6.03 5.29
CA ASP A 23 21.96 -5.97 6.49
C ASP A 23 23.13 -4.96 6.30
N ASP A 24 22.82 -3.79 5.70
CA ASP A 24 23.74 -2.70 5.32
C ASP A 24 24.75 -3.01 4.19
N GLU A 25 24.69 -4.20 3.59
CA GLU A 25 25.47 -4.54 2.40
C GLU A 25 24.69 -4.30 1.11
N GLU A 26 25.32 -3.64 0.12
CA GLU A 26 24.64 -3.32 -1.14
C GLU A 26 24.41 -4.57 -2.00
N ILE A 27 23.15 -4.76 -2.41
CA ILE A 27 22.76 -5.79 -3.37
C ILE A 27 22.63 -5.17 -4.75
N HIS A 28 23.37 -5.71 -5.70
CA HIS A 28 23.31 -5.24 -7.06
C HIS A 28 22.02 -5.69 -7.77
N LEU A 29 21.26 -4.71 -8.25
CA LEU A 29 20.13 -4.87 -9.17
C LEU A 29 20.40 -4.07 -10.44
N SER A 30 19.91 -4.56 -11.57
CA SER A 30 19.93 -3.74 -12.80
C SER A 30 19.11 -2.45 -12.57
N PRO A 31 19.48 -1.33 -13.24
CA PRO A 31 18.78 -0.05 -13.05
C PRO A 31 17.26 -0.14 -13.28
N LYS A 32 16.83 -1.00 -14.21
CA LYS A 32 15.40 -1.22 -14.49
C LYS A 32 14.71 -2.08 -13.41
N ALA A 33 15.39 -3.08 -12.87
CA ALA A 33 14.87 -3.89 -11.77
C ALA A 33 14.72 -3.04 -10.50
N LEU A 34 15.70 -2.20 -10.21
CA LEU A 34 15.63 -1.28 -9.07
C LEU A 34 14.51 -0.24 -9.24
N GLN A 35 14.35 0.33 -10.45
CA GLN A 35 13.24 1.24 -10.76
C GLN A 35 11.88 0.55 -10.59
N LEU A 36 11.75 -0.71 -11.04
CA LEU A 36 10.54 -1.51 -10.84
C LEU A 36 10.27 -1.77 -9.36
N LEU A 37 11.28 -2.14 -8.59
CA LEU A 37 11.12 -2.37 -7.15
C LEU A 37 10.66 -1.10 -6.43
N LEU A 38 11.25 0.06 -6.72
CA LEU A 38 10.82 1.35 -6.19
C LEU A 38 9.35 1.64 -6.53
N LEU A 39 8.94 1.50 -7.79
CA LEU A 39 7.55 1.69 -8.21
C LEU A 39 6.59 0.78 -7.45
N LEU A 40 6.94 -0.48 -7.24
CA LEU A 40 6.11 -1.43 -6.53
C LEU A 40 6.02 -1.09 -5.02
N VAL A 41 7.12 -0.68 -4.40
CA VAL A 41 7.16 -0.29 -2.98
C VAL A 41 6.41 1.03 -2.74
N GLU A 42 6.55 2.01 -3.61
CA GLU A 42 5.80 3.28 -3.56
C GLU A 42 4.28 3.07 -3.71
N ASN A 43 3.88 2.07 -4.52
CA ASN A 43 2.48 1.71 -4.73
C ASN A 43 2.05 0.45 -3.95
N ARG A 44 2.69 0.16 -2.81
CA ARG A 44 2.46 -1.06 -2.01
C ARG A 44 1.04 -1.24 -1.48
N ASN A 45 0.23 -0.20 -1.48
CA ASN A 45 -1.18 -0.25 -1.09
C ASN A 45 -2.08 -0.93 -2.15
N ARG A 46 -1.60 -1.09 -3.38
CA ARG A 46 -2.35 -1.70 -4.49
C ARG A 46 -1.48 -2.55 -5.41
N ALA A 47 -2.12 -3.42 -6.19
CA ALA A 47 -1.45 -4.07 -7.31
C ALA A 47 -1.30 -3.09 -8.48
N MET A 48 -0.17 -3.16 -9.18
CA MET A 48 0.07 -2.39 -10.40
C MET A 48 -0.13 -3.27 -11.64
N SER A 49 -0.82 -2.73 -12.65
CA SER A 49 -1.03 -3.45 -13.91
C SER A 49 0.27 -3.56 -14.71
N ARG A 50 0.39 -4.59 -15.57
CA ARG A 50 1.53 -4.70 -16.50
C ARG A 50 1.64 -3.48 -17.39
N ALA A 51 0.53 -2.94 -17.86
CA ALA A 51 0.49 -1.76 -18.72
C ALA A 51 1.03 -0.51 -18.00
N ASP A 52 0.62 -0.28 -16.76
CA ASP A 52 1.11 0.87 -15.98
C ASP A 52 2.60 0.74 -15.67
N LEU A 53 3.05 -0.45 -15.29
CA LEU A 53 4.46 -0.73 -15.04
C LEU A 53 5.30 -0.55 -16.30
N GLN A 54 4.85 -1.04 -17.45
CA GLN A 54 5.52 -0.86 -18.74
C GLN A 54 5.59 0.62 -19.12
N LYS A 55 4.49 1.35 -18.99
CA LYS A 55 4.45 2.79 -19.29
C LYS A 55 5.40 3.59 -18.38
N ALA A 56 5.48 3.25 -17.11
CA ALA A 56 6.38 3.93 -16.17
C ALA A 56 7.85 3.60 -16.41
N LEU A 57 8.17 2.34 -16.75
CA LEU A 57 9.54 1.90 -16.97
C LEU A 57 10.07 2.27 -18.37
N TRP A 58 9.21 2.27 -19.38
CA TRP A 58 9.56 2.53 -20.79
C TRP A 58 8.58 3.50 -21.46
N PRO A 59 8.58 4.78 -21.07
CA PRO A 59 7.60 5.76 -21.56
C PRO A 59 7.65 5.99 -23.08
N THR A 60 8.77 5.70 -23.73
CA THR A 60 9.00 5.96 -25.16
C THR A 60 9.20 4.71 -26.01
N THR A 61 9.19 3.51 -25.42
CA THR A 61 9.54 2.27 -26.12
C THR A 61 8.51 1.19 -25.86
N PHE A 62 8.02 0.57 -26.93
CA PHE A 62 7.17 -0.62 -26.82
C PHE A 62 8.03 -1.83 -26.43
N VAL A 63 7.76 -2.45 -25.29
CA VAL A 63 8.53 -3.55 -24.74
C VAL A 63 7.63 -4.76 -24.52
N LEU A 64 8.13 -5.96 -24.81
CA LEU A 64 7.39 -7.20 -24.61
C LEU A 64 7.22 -7.53 -23.11
N ASP A 65 6.11 -8.20 -22.76
CA ASP A 65 5.79 -8.64 -21.38
C ASP A 65 6.89 -9.50 -20.74
N THR A 66 7.68 -10.22 -21.54
CA THR A 66 8.80 -11.04 -21.09
C THR A 66 9.87 -10.24 -20.35
N ASN A 67 10.06 -8.96 -20.70
CA ASN A 67 11.07 -8.12 -20.06
C ASN A 67 10.65 -7.77 -18.62
N LEU A 68 9.36 -7.47 -18.40
CA LEU A 68 8.85 -7.20 -17.06
C LEU A 68 8.95 -8.43 -16.15
N ALA A 69 8.62 -9.62 -16.67
CA ALA A 69 8.75 -10.88 -15.94
C ALA A 69 10.22 -11.18 -15.55
N SER A 70 11.16 -10.84 -16.44
CA SER A 70 12.61 -11.00 -16.18
C SER A 70 13.08 -10.09 -15.06
N LEU A 71 12.62 -8.82 -15.02
CA LEU A 71 12.94 -7.89 -13.94
C LEU A 71 12.35 -8.35 -12.59
N VAL A 72 11.13 -8.88 -12.59
CA VAL A 72 10.52 -9.45 -11.37
C VAL A 72 11.30 -10.67 -10.89
N LYS A 73 11.76 -11.52 -11.79
CA LYS A 73 12.62 -12.67 -11.43
C LYS A 73 13.95 -12.22 -10.81
N GLU A 74 14.55 -11.16 -11.35
CA GLU A 74 15.77 -10.56 -10.79
C GLU A 74 15.53 -10.01 -9.39
N ILE A 75 14.45 -9.24 -9.19
CA ILE A 75 14.06 -8.70 -7.88
C ILE A 75 13.83 -9.83 -6.87
N ARG A 76 13.06 -10.85 -7.22
CA ARG A 76 12.81 -11.99 -6.33
C ARG A 76 14.11 -12.69 -5.92
N ARG A 77 15.02 -12.90 -6.87
CA ARG A 77 16.34 -13.49 -6.57
C ARG A 77 17.12 -12.63 -5.57
N ALA A 78 17.10 -11.31 -5.73
CA ALA A 78 17.79 -10.38 -4.83
C ALA A 78 17.19 -10.35 -3.43
N LEU A 79 15.87 -10.53 -3.33
CA LEU A 79 15.12 -10.51 -2.07
C LEU A 79 14.94 -11.90 -1.42
N ASP A 80 15.53 -12.97 -1.97
CA ASP A 80 15.29 -14.36 -1.57
C ASP A 80 13.79 -14.70 -1.54
N ASP A 81 13.05 -14.21 -2.55
CA ASP A 81 11.60 -14.37 -2.70
C ASP A 81 11.26 -15.37 -3.81
N THR A 82 10.09 -16.03 -3.73
CA THR A 82 9.63 -17.00 -4.71
C THR A 82 8.26 -16.61 -5.29
N ALA A 83 7.91 -17.20 -6.43
CA ALA A 83 6.61 -16.97 -7.04
C ALA A 83 5.50 -17.78 -6.35
N GLU A 84 5.84 -18.94 -5.81
CA GLU A 84 4.94 -19.91 -5.18
C GLU A 84 4.50 -19.46 -3.78
N THR A 85 5.44 -18.94 -3.00
CA THR A 85 5.21 -18.42 -1.64
C THR A 85 5.78 -17.02 -1.50
N PRO A 86 5.17 -16.02 -2.17
CA PRO A 86 5.73 -14.68 -2.24
C PRO A 86 5.68 -13.99 -0.86
N ARG A 87 6.84 -13.48 -0.42
CA ARG A 87 6.98 -12.67 0.79
C ARG A 87 6.94 -11.18 0.46
N PHE A 88 7.49 -10.78 -0.68
CA PHE A 88 7.65 -9.38 -1.07
C PHE A 88 6.92 -9.04 -2.37
N VAL A 89 7.10 -9.81 -3.44
CA VAL A 89 6.51 -9.51 -4.74
C VAL A 89 5.55 -10.61 -5.18
N ARG A 90 4.24 -10.31 -5.08
CA ARG A 90 3.17 -11.19 -5.53
C ARG A 90 2.84 -10.97 -6.99
N THR A 91 2.69 -12.06 -7.76
CA THR A 91 2.07 -12.00 -9.08
C THR A 91 0.56 -12.00 -8.95
N VAL A 92 -0.10 -10.97 -9.49
CA VAL A 92 -1.55 -10.92 -9.63
C VAL A 92 -1.90 -11.46 -11.02
N HIS A 93 -2.51 -12.66 -11.06
CA HIS A 93 -2.75 -13.38 -12.31
C HIS A 93 -3.52 -12.52 -13.32
N ARG A 94 -3.04 -12.49 -14.58
CA ARG A 94 -3.59 -11.71 -15.71
C ARG A 94 -3.65 -10.19 -15.51
N PHE A 95 -3.13 -9.67 -14.39
CA PHE A 95 -3.14 -8.24 -14.12
C PHE A 95 -1.73 -7.65 -14.05
N GLY A 96 -0.90 -8.07 -13.09
CA GLY A 96 0.42 -7.47 -12.91
C GLY A 96 1.14 -7.96 -11.67
N TYR A 97 1.70 -7.02 -10.91
CA TYR A 97 2.51 -7.31 -9.73
C TYR A 97 2.15 -6.40 -8.56
N TRP A 98 2.38 -6.88 -7.36
CA TRP A 98 2.10 -6.18 -6.13
C TRP A 98 3.20 -6.41 -5.09
N PHE A 99 3.66 -5.34 -4.44
CA PHE A 99 4.54 -5.45 -3.29
C PHE A 99 3.70 -5.69 -2.03
N ILE A 100 3.95 -6.80 -1.35
CA ILE A 100 3.18 -7.25 -0.17
C ILE A 100 4.02 -7.26 1.11
N GLY A 101 5.32 -6.91 1.04
CA GLY A 101 6.18 -6.83 2.21
C GLY A 101 5.71 -5.73 3.18
N ALA A 102 5.77 -6.02 4.49
CA ALA A 102 5.57 -4.99 5.49
C ALA A 102 6.75 -4.02 5.42
N THR A 103 6.48 -2.72 5.22
CA THR A 103 7.50 -1.68 5.20
C THR A 103 7.44 -0.88 6.49
N GLU A 104 8.59 -0.69 7.14
CA GLU A 104 8.77 0.37 8.12
C GLU A 104 9.09 1.63 7.33
N ASP A 105 8.17 2.58 7.30
CA ASP A 105 8.42 3.88 6.69
C ASP A 105 9.40 4.64 7.58
N GLY A 106 10.68 4.48 7.29
CA GLY A 106 11.73 5.34 7.82
C GLY A 106 11.59 6.73 7.21
N GLN A 107 10.63 7.48 7.70
CA GLN A 107 10.53 8.90 7.43
C GLN A 107 11.72 9.57 8.14
N LEU A 108 12.80 9.83 7.39
CA LEU A 108 13.74 10.87 7.78
C LEU A 108 12.95 12.17 7.67
N SER A 109 12.55 12.67 8.83
CA SER A 109 11.81 13.91 9.00
C SER A 109 12.63 15.07 8.41
N GLY A 110 12.19 15.58 7.27
CA GLY A 110 12.45 16.97 6.89
C GLY A 110 11.56 17.88 7.74
N PRO A 111 11.97 19.12 8.07
CA PRO A 111 11.23 19.99 8.96
C PRO A 111 9.92 20.45 8.29
N SER A 112 8.85 20.39 9.07
CA SER A 112 7.56 21.04 8.86
C SER A 112 6.54 20.33 7.96
N ALA A 113 5.72 19.53 8.62
CA ALA A 113 4.27 19.58 8.45
C ALA A 113 3.67 19.04 9.75
N GLU A 114 2.63 19.67 10.24
CA GLU A 114 1.82 19.24 11.38
C GLU A 114 1.54 17.71 11.35
N PRO A 115 1.29 17.04 12.50
CA PRO A 115 1.04 15.61 12.52
C PRO A 115 -0.19 15.32 11.66
N ALA A 116 0.05 14.99 10.40
CA ALA A 116 -1.02 14.57 9.51
C ALA A 116 -1.68 13.35 10.17
N VAL A 117 -2.95 13.48 10.51
CA VAL A 117 -3.75 12.37 11.04
C VAL A 117 -3.63 11.22 10.06
N ARG A 118 -3.09 10.12 10.53
CA ARG A 118 -2.83 8.95 9.70
C ARG A 118 -3.99 8.00 9.85
N HIS A 119 -4.64 7.66 8.77
CA HIS A 119 -5.74 6.70 8.76
C HIS A 119 -5.25 5.31 8.37
N TRP A 120 -5.81 4.29 9.00
CA TRP A 120 -5.46 2.90 8.76
C TRP A 120 -6.70 2.04 8.57
N LEU A 121 -6.59 1.06 7.70
CA LEU A 121 -7.54 -0.03 7.59
C LEU A 121 -6.87 -1.31 8.06
N ILE A 122 -7.47 -1.99 9.00
CA ILE A 122 -6.98 -3.28 9.53
C ILE A 122 -7.88 -4.38 8.98
N TRP A 123 -7.30 -5.26 8.18
CA TRP A 123 -7.97 -6.44 7.64
C TRP A 123 -7.12 -7.68 7.87
N ALA A 124 -7.65 -8.65 8.61
CA ALA A 124 -6.90 -9.79 9.13
C ALA A 124 -5.64 -9.32 9.89
N ALA A 125 -4.46 -9.81 9.54
CA ALA A 125 -3.18 -9.36 10.13
C ALA A 125 -2.52 -8.19 9.39
N ARG A 126 -3.23 -7.54 8.44
CA ARG A 126 -2.67 -6.48 7.59
C ARG A 126 -3.13 -5.11 8.06
N GLN A 127 -2.18 -4.20 8.16
CA GLN A 127 -2.43 -2.77 8.35
C GLN A 127 -2.18 -2.07 7.01
N ILE A 128 -3.21 -1.41 6.49
CA ILE A 128 -3.18 -0.69 5.21
C ILE A 128 -3.29 0.78 5.53
N ARG A 129 -2.23 1.54 5.29
CA ARG A 129 -2.27 3.00 5.43
C ARG A 129 -3.11 3.60 4.32
N VAL A 130 -3.94 4.58 4.67
CA VAL A 130 -4.76 5.36 3.75
C VAL A 130 -4.41 6.83 3.92
N ASP A 131 -3.91 7.44 2.86
CA ASP A 131 -3.55 8.85 2.84
C ASP A 131 -4.75 9.71 2.42
N THR A 132 -4.64 11.03 2.48
CA THR A 132 -5.68 11.95 1.99
C THR A 132 -6.00 11.67 0.52
N GLY A 133 -7.29 11.62 0.20
CA GLY A 133 -7.80 11.36 -1.16
C GLY A 133 -8.89 10.30 -1.22
N ASP A 134 -9.20 9.87 -2.43
CA ASP A 134 -10.21 8.88 -2.76
C ASP A 134 -9.60 7.48 -2.86
N HIS A 135 -10.16 6.53 -2.13
CA HIS A 135 -9.72 5.15 -2.13
C HIS A 135 -10.86 4.20 -2.46
N ILE A 136 -10.67 3.39 -3.49
CA ILE A 136 -11.62 2.32 -3.84
C ILE A 136 -11.25 1.07 -3.04
N LEU A 137 -12.21 0.54 -2.31
CA LEU A 137 -12.11 -0.75 -1.62
C LEU A 137 -12.81 -1.80 -2.49
N GLY A 138 -12.14 -2.93 -2.76
CA GLY A 138 -12.77 -3.94 -3.59
C GLY A 138 -11.87 -5.08 -3.99
N ARG A 139 -12.45 -6.05 -4.71
CA ARG A 139 -11.74 -7.24 -5.17
C ARG A 139 -11.02 -7.05 -6.51
N ALA A 140 -11.25 -5.93 -7.20
CA ALA A 140 -10.51 -5.63 -8.42
C ALA A 140 -9.05 -5.31 -8.09
N PRO A 141 -8.08 -5.80 -8.87
CA PRO A 141 -6.66 -5.57 -8.60
C PRO A 141 -6.25 -4.09 -8.71
N ASP A 142 -7.04 -3.27 -9.40
CA ASP A 142 -6.87 -1.82 -9.53
C ASP A 142 -7.50 -1.02 -8.37
N ALA A 143 -8.22 -1.69 -7.46
CA ALA A 143 -8.71 -1.03 -6.26
C ALA A 143 -7.55 -0.55 -5.37
N SER A 144 -7.64 0.68 -4.85
CA SER A 144 -6.61 1.27 -3.98
C SER A 144 -6.40 0.44 -2.71
N VAL A 145 -7.49 -0.12 -2.18
CA VAL A 145 -7.47 -1.11 -1.10
C VAL A 145 -8.00 -2.42 -1.66
N TRP A 146 -7.08 -3.26 -2.09
CA TRP A 146 -7.42 -4.55 -2.68
C TRP A 146 -7.74 -5.60 -1.62
N ILE A 147 -8.98 -6.10 -1.65
CA ILE A 147 -9.54 -7.11 -0.76
C ILE A 147 -9.91 -8.33 -1.60
N ASP A 148 -8.98 -9.27 -1.74
CA ASP A 148 -9.18 -10.50 -2.52
C ASP A 148 -9.98 -11.52 -1.70
N ALA A 149 -11.30 -11.29 -1.64
CA ALA A 149 -12.20 -12.18 -0.92
C ALA A 149 -13.50 -12.42 -1.71
N ALA A 150 -13.98 -13.66 -1.67
CA ALA A 150 -15.28 -14.01 -2.24
C ALA A 150 -16.38 -13.21 -1.54
N GLY A 151 -17.33 -12.68 -2.32
CA GLY A 151 -18.42 -11.85 -1.79
C GLY A 151 -18.10 -10.35 -1.73
N VAL A 152 -16.86 -9.94 -1.93
CA VAL A 152 -16.51 -8.52 -2.15
C VAL A 152 -16.64 -8.19 -3.63
N SER A 153 -17.32 -7.10 -3.98
CA SER A 153 -17.47 -6.61 -5.36
C SER A 153 -16.14 -6.07 -5.90
N ARG A 154 -15.99 -5.98 -7.22
CA ARG A 154 -14.78 -5.46 -7.87
C ARG A 154 -14.42 -4.07 -7.33
N HIS A 155 -15.34 -3.13 -7.43
CA HIS A 155 -15.33 -1.84 -6.76
C HIS A 155 -16.51 -1.87 -5.79
N HIS A 156 -16.24 -2.07 -4.51
CA HIS A 156 -17.28 -2.35 -3.52
C HIS A 156 -17.72 -1.08 -2.80
N ALA A 157 -16.77 -0.33 -2.28
CA ALA A 157 -17.00 0.90 -1.56
C ALA A 157 -15.93 1.94 -1.91
N ARG A 158 -16.24 3.21 -1.67
CA ARG A 158 -15.33 4.36 -1.78
C ARG A 158 -15.09 4.94 -0.41
N LEU A 159 -13.83 5.03 -0.02
CA LEU A 159 -13.40 5.71 1.20
C LEU A 159 -12.75 7.03 0.79
N VAL A 160 -13.23 8.14 1.31
CA VAL A 160 -12.67 9.48 1.07
C VAL A 160 -12.06 9.98 2.36
N ILE A 161 -10.80 10.36 2.31
CA ILE A 161 -10.05 10.96 3.42
C ILE A 161 -9.80 12.43 3.09
N ALA A 162 -10.30 13.32 3.95
CA ALA A 162 -10.16 14.77 3.82
C ALA A 162 -9.68 15.37 5.16
N GLY A 163 -8.37 15.50 5.34
CA GLY A 163 -7.78 15.90 6.61
C GLY A 163 -8.10 14.86 7.70
N ASP A 164 -8.79 15.28 8.75
CA ASP A 164 -9.19 14.43 9.88
C ASP A 164 -10.52 13.68 9.62
N ASP A 165 -11.20 14.03 8.54
CA ASP A 165 -12.48 13.43 8.19
C ASP A 165 -12.30 12.25 7.25
N ALA A 166 -13.03 11.17 7.54
CA ALA A 166 -13.13 10.00 6.69
C ALA A 166 -14.58 9.68 6.42
N THR A 167 -14.94 9.41 5.17
CA THR A 167 -16.29 9.01 4.78
C THR A 167 -16.27 7.77 3.92
N ILE A 168 -17.24 6.87 4.11
CA ILE A 168 -17.41 5.66 3.31
C ILE A 168 -18.75 5.72 2.55
N GLU A 169 -18.73 5.24 1.30
CA GLU A 169 -19.88 5.16 0.39
C GLU A 169 -19.92 3.79 -0.26
N ASP A 170 -21.10 3.18 -0.38
CA ASP A 170 -21.28 1.95 -1.15
C ASP A 170 -21.39 2.26 -2.65
N LEU A 171 -20.66 1.54 -3.47
CA LEU A 171 -20.65 1.73 -4.93
C LEU A 171 -21.61 0.80 -5.68
N GLY A 172 -22.76 0.51 -5.09
CA GLY A 172 -23.73 -0.46 -5.65
C GLY A 172 -23.20 -1.89 -5.55
N SER A 173 -22.61 -2.22 -4.43
CA SER A 173 -22.02 -3.54 -4.22
C SER A 173 -23.12 -4.62 -4.14
N LYS A 174 -22.74 -5.87 -4.49
CA LYS A 174 -23.70 -6.99 -4.49
C LYS A 174 -24.21 -7.35 -3.10
N ASN A 175 -23.34 -7.27 -2.09
CA ASN A 175 -23.62 -7.74 -0.73
C ASN A 175 -23.69 -6.60 0.28
N GLY A 176 -23.67 -5.35 -0.15
CA GLY A 176 -23.76 -4.16 0.67
C GLY A 176 -22.50 -3.84 1.49
N THR A 177 -22.35 -2.56 1.78
CA THR A 177 -21.38 -2.01 2.74
C THR A 177 -22.13 -1.66 4.01
N PHE A 178 -21.53 -1.96 5.17
CA PHE A 178 -22.11 -1.65 6.48
C PHE A 178 -21.03 -1.05 7.38
N VAL A 179 -21.45 -0.19 8.32
CA VAL A 179 -20.59 0.30 9.42
C VAL A 179 -21.23 -0.16 10.73
N GLY A 180 -20.55 -1.07 11.43
CA GLY A 180 -21.22 -1.88 12.44
C GLY A 180 -22.34 -2.72 11.81
N ASP A 181 -23.57 -2.59 12.35
CA ASP A 181 -24.75 -3.28 11.85
C ASP A 181 -25.59 -2.44 10.87
N GLU A 182 -25.26 -1.17 10.65
CA GLU A 182 -26.03 -0.25 9.84
C GLU A 182 -25.56 -0.24 8.37
N PRO A 183 -26.47 -0.41 7.39
CA PRO A 183 -26.13 -0.34 5.97
C PRO A 183 -25.77 1.10 5.56
N VAL A 184 -24.74 1.20 4.71
CA VAL A 184 -24.31 2.47 4.11
C VAL A 184 -25.14 2.73 2.85
N THR A 185 -26.21 3.52 2.99
CA THR A 185 -27.10 3.92 1.89
C THR A 185 -26.79 5.31 1.33
N SER A 186 -25.96 6.07 2.01
CA SER A 186 -25.41 7.38 1.62
C SER A 186 -24.03 7.54 2.24
N PRO A 187 -23.19 8.50 1.77
CA PRO A 187 -21.88 8.72 2.36
C PRO A 187 -21.94 8.88 3.87
N ARG A 188 -21.19 8.04 4.60
CA ARG A 188 -21.21 7.98 6.07
C ARG A 188 -19.83 8.31 6.62
N ARG A 189 -19.78 9.20 7.62
CA ARG A 189 -18.56 9.52 8.36
C ARG A 189 -18.11 8.32 9.17
N LEU A 190 -16.82 8.07 9.19
CA LEU A 190 -16.16 7.03 9.99
C LEU A 190 -15.51 7.62 11.23
N LEU A 191 -15.56 6.86 12.31
CA LEU A 191 -14.89 7.15 13.58
C LEU A 191 -13.81 6.10 13.85
N ASP A 192 -12.86 6.44 14.74
CA ASP A 192 -11.83 5.48 15.14
C ASP A 192 -12.46 4.22 15.75
N GLY A 193 -12.02 3.07 15.27
CA GLY A 193 -12.51 1.76 15.69
C GLY A 193 -13.73 1.25 14.92
N ASP A 194 -14.29 2.03 13.99
CA ASP A 194 -15.42 1.57 13.19
C ASP A 194 -15.11 0.30 12.40
N GLN A 195 -16.02 -0.65 12.48
CA GLN A 195 -15.97 -1.88 11.72
C GLN A 195 -16.75 -1.71 10.41
N ILE A 196 -16.05 -1.70 9.30
CA ILE A 196 -16.60 -1.63 7.95
C ILE A 196 -16.77 -3.06 7.44
N ARG A 197 -17.99 -3.49 7.19
CA ARG A 197 -18.28 -4.79 6.60
C ARG A 197 -18.57 -4.64 5.11
N LEU A 198 -17.75 -5.33 4.29
CA LEU A 198 -17.83 -5.38 2.84
C LEU A 198 -18.27 -6.78 2.42
N GLY A 199 -19.57 -7.02 2.34
CA GLY A 199 -20.11 -8.37 2.23
C GLY A 199 -19.70 -9.23 3.45
N PRO A 200 -18.93 -10.32 3.26
CA PRO A 200 -18.49 -11.19 4.36
C PRO A 200 -17.20 -10.70 5.06
N VAL A 201 -16.53 -9.70 4.53
CA VAL A 201 -15.25 -9.20 5.06
C VAL A 201 -15.47 -8.05 6.02
N VAL A 202 -14.80 -8.09 7.17
CA VAL A 202 -14.77 -6.98 8.14
C VAL A 202 -13.39 -6.35 8.12
N VAL A 203 -13.37 -5.02 7.97
CA VAL A 203 -12.20 -4.17 8.01
C VAL A 203 -12.38 -3.16 9.13
N THR A 204 -11.40 -2.98 10.01
CA THR A 204 -11.46 -1.98 11.07
C THR A 204 -10.77 -0.70 10.62
N PHE A 205 -11.47 0.43 10.71
CA PHE A 205 -10.92 1.76 10.47
C PHE A 205 -10.26 2.28 11.75
N ARG A 206 -9.06 2.86 11.65
CA ARG A 206 -8.31 3.39 12.79
C ARG A 206 -7.71 4.75 12.47
N ILE A 207 -7.83 5.63 13.46
CA ILE A 207 -7.15 6.93 13.53
C ILE A 207 -6.24 6.84 14.76
N PRO A 208 -4.92 6.55 14.61
CA PRO A 208 -4.04 6.46 15.77
C PRO A 208 -4.01 7.82 16.49
N PRO A 209 -3.97 7.82 17.84
CA PRO A 209 -3.86 9.04 18.60
C PRO A 209 -2.60 9.81 18.20
N PRO A 210 -2.62 11.16 18.22
CA PRO A 210 -1.42 11.94 18.01
C PRO A 210 -0.35 11.46 19.00
N VAL A 211 0.87 11.25 18.50
CA VAL A 211 1.99 10.84 19.35
C VAL A 211 2.21 11.96 20.36
N ALA A 212 1.90 11.69 21.63
CA ALA A 212 2.16 12.64 22.70
C ALA A 212 3.67 12.89 22.72
N SER A 213 4.08 14.12 22.45
CA SER A 213 5.45 14.57 22.71
C SER A 213 5.71 14.36 24.19
N THR A 214 6.62 13.48 24.53
CA THR A 214 7.16 13.36 25.88
C THR A 214 7.96 14.63 26.14
N ASP A 215 7.31 15.66 26.66
CA ASP A 215 8.01 16.77 27.29
C ASP A 215 8.77 16.21 28.48
N THR A 216 10.07 16.08 28.30
CA THR A 216 11.01 15.83 29.40
C THR A 216 11.01 17.08 30.27
N VAL A 217 10.33 17.00 31.39
CA VAL A 217 10.44 18.02 32.46
C VAL A 217 11.86 17.97 32.95
N PRO A 218 12.63 19.07 32.89
CA PRO A 218 13.92 19.12 33.55
C PRO A 218 13.69 19.13 35.06
N SER A 219 14.23 18.14 35.74
CA SER A 219 14.31 18.13 37.20
C SER A 219 15.33 19.17 37.64
N ASP A 220 14.88 20.06 38.51
CA ASP A 220 15.72 20.92 39.35
C ASP A 220 16.65 20.12 40.27
#